data_4d3ceca5d343b1e282ff89847e78a383
#
_entry.id   4d3ceca5d343b1e282ff89847e78a383
#
_cell.length_a   1.000
_cell.length_b   1.000
_cell.length_c   1.000
_cell.angle_alpha   90.00
_cell.angle_beta   90.00
_cell.angle_gamma   90.00
#
_symmetry.space_group_name_H-M   'P 1'
#
loop_
_entity.id
_entity.type
_entity.pdbx_description
1 polymer ?
#
loop_
_entity_poly.entity_id
_entity_poly.type
_entity_poly.pdbx_seq_one_letter_code
_entity_poly.pdbx_strand_id
1 'polypeptide(L)'
;TLALQGTSTSVATSGNLQLASVNNTGPMVLLAPNGSIDLGTAFITGGDLTLRSHDNMNLGGANITGDLNMSSTTGSVAFGQATVTGSLTAATNGQQVDLGSANVGGNLSVQTNGGNVMQSTTPNSALHVTGTSTINAGTGNVTLPNVPNQFGQAVSLQANDVVLVGSNGLVLGNSTVAGNMSVTAATGNVTQTPTGVVSVSGTSAVTATQGDVVLGNANTFAQPVAVNTTNATLNSTTALTLGASTVTGNLQATTATGDITQTGPLAVTGTSNLVATAGNITLVDTANSFGGRVSIDTPQALKLTTSGALSMGEVNVGLTTNLQSHGVLDMGTSSVYTGKLKVNSGGFDIIQSGPLKAGADEDFDAGNAKIDLFNPKNLWLGALYFKGGIIMINHPQLLNAVNSGVLMVRVETSMAVSAKAGGDIPAVPAQTASGSGSSTVSVVVNRSPSATQTGVIQVQVAPEAASAGKSFTFELDPHAVAGHAADAPVKISQMDGKPLPNWLRYDAANKTFTANDVPAGAFPLQIKLSVGSTESVMVIQEKPPK
;
A
#
# COMPACT_ATOMS: atom_id res chain seq x y z
N THR A 1 -32.80 7.51 -55.80
CA THR A 1 -32.85 6.42 -54.78
C THR A 1 -32.92 5.10 -55.51
N LEU A 2 -31.90 4.28 -55.39
CA LEU A 2 -31.87 2.94 -55.92
C LEU A 2 -32.50 2.01 -54.84
N ALA A 3 -33.63 1.37 -55.15
CA ALA A 3 -34.22 0.32 -54.32
C ALA A 3 -33.69 -1.03 -54.85
N LEU A 4 -32.91 -1.72 -54.03
CA LEU A 4 -32.38 -3.03 -54.32
C LEU A 4 -33.15 -4.08 -53.53
N GLN A 5 -33.69 -5.09 -54.23
CA GLN A 5 -34.29 -6.27 -53.61
C GLN A 5 -33.64 -7.51 -54.24
N GLY A 6 -33.12 -8.40 -53.42
CA GLY A 6 -32.46 -9.60 -53.90
C GLY A 6 -32.06 -10.55 -52.79
N THR A 7 -31.80 -11.81 -53.13
CA THR A 7 -31.27 -12.83 -52.20
C THR A 7 -29.75 -12.81 -52.12
N SER A 8 -29.08 -12.17 -53.06
CA SER A 8 -27.64 -11.85 -53.08
C SER A 8 -27.43 -10.72 -54.07
N THR A 9 -26.80 -9.63 -53.66
CA THR A 9 -26.69 -8.45 -54.49
C THR A 9 -25.23 -7.96 -54.50
N SER A 10 -24.68 -7.62 -55.69
CA SER A 10 -23.39 -6.94 -55.82
C SER A 10 -23.61 -5.67 -56.67
N VAL A 11 -23.14 -4.54 -56.11
CA VAL A 11 -23.19 -3.25 -56.79
C VAL A 11 -21.79 -2.68 -56.84
N ALA A 12 -21.31 -2.32 -58.04
CA ALA A 12 -20.04 -1.66 -58.22
C ALA A 12 -20.23 -0.37 -59.05
N THR A 13 -19.56 0.70 -58.64
CA THR A 13 -19.56 1.96 -59.36
C THR A 13 -18.12 2.46 -59.51
N SER A 14 -17.80 3.17 -60.61
CA SER A 14 -16.51 3.80 -60.81
C SER A 14 -16.32 5.07 -59.99
N GLY A 15 -17.35 5.61 -59.35
CA GLY A 15 -17.34 6.83 -58.54
C GLY A 15 -18.08 6.63 -57.23
N ASN A 16 -18.64 7.70 -56.70
CA ASN A 16 -19.38 7.65 -55.42
C ASN A 16 -20.66 6.79 -55.53
N LEU A 17 -20.91 6.01 -54.52
CA LEU A 17 -22.10 5.23 -54.34
C LEU A 17 -22.97 5.83 -53.21
N GLN A 18 -24.13 6.34 -53.54
CA GLN A 18 -25.07 6.87 -52.58
C GLN A 18 -26.40 6.10 -52.67
N LEU A 19 -26.81 5.49 -51.53
CA LEU A 19 -27.99 4.70 -51.44
C LEU A 19 -28.86 5.29 -50.31
N ALA A 20 -30.02 5.88 -50.67
CA ALA A 20 -30.90 6.51 -49.68
C ALA A 20 -31.77 5.49 -48.95
N SER A 21 -32.09 4.35 -49.58
CA SER A 21 -32.86 3.27 -49.00
C SER A 21 -32.56 1.96 -49.72
N VAL A 22 -32.22 0.92 -48.93
CA VAL A 22 -32.03 -0.44 -49.45
C VAL A 22 -32.71 -1.41 -48.53
N ASN A 23 -33.46 -2.37 -49.11
CA ASN A 23 -34.04 -3.49 -48.42
C ASN A 23 -33.64 -4.78 -49.16
N ASN A 24 -32.59 -5.43 -48.68
CA ASN A 24 -32.08 -6.67 -49.27
C ASN A 24 -32.23 -7.80 -48.26
N THR A 25 -32.65 -8.98 -48.70
CA THR A 25 -32.92 -10.15 -47.81
C THR A 25 -31.78 -11.14 -47.70
N GLY A 26 -30.67 -10.90 -48.39
CA GLY A 26 -29.49 -11.75 -48.39
C GLY A 26 -28.19 -10.96 -48.32
N PRO A 27 -27.02 -11.62 -48.49
CA PRO A 27 -25.74 -10.94 -48.43
C PRO A 27 -25.58 -9.90 -49.56
N MET A 28 -24.83 -8.83 -49.27
CA MET A 28 -24.61 -7.74 -50.19
C MET A 28 -23.14 -7.33 -50.23
N VAL A 29 -22.68 -6.99 -51.46
CA VAL A 29 -21.36 -6.42 -51.67
C VAL A 29 -21.48 -5.09 -52.43
N LEU A 30 -20.95 -4.01 -51.83
CA LEU A 30 -20.97 -2.68 -52.40
C LEU A 30 -19.50 -2.20 -52.63
N LEU A 31 -19.17 -1.80 -53.86
CA LEU A 31 -17.85 -1.44 -54.26
C LEU A 31 -17.85 -0.02 -54.89
N ALA A 32 -16.97 0.84 -54.39
CA ALA A 32 -16.69 2.17 -54.94
C ALA A 32 -15.18 2.37 -55.06
N PRO A 33 -14.47 1.68 -55.97
CA PRO A 33 -13.01 1.63 -56.05
C PRO A 33 -12.33 2.97 -56.33
N ASN A 34 -13.06 4.00 -56.77
CA ASN A 34 -12.57 5.35 -57.00
C ASN A 34 -13.45 6.41 -56.32
N GLY A 35 -14.24 6.06 -55.32
CA GLY A 35 -15.14 6.99 -54.65
C GLY A 35 -15.58 6.56 -53.29
N SER A 36 -16.56 7.26 -52.73
CA SER A 36 -17.14 7.07 -51.40
C SER A 36 -18.38 6.17 -51.44
N ILE A 37 -18.74 5.63 -50.26
CA ILE A 37 -20.00 4.93 -50.05
C ILE A 37 -20.78 5.67 -48.94
N ASP A 38 -22.04 6.06 -49.26
CA ASP A 38 -22.97 6.65 -48.31
C ASP A 38 -24.29 5.87 -48.34
N LEU A 39 -24.65 5.22 -47.23
CA LEU A 39 -25.84 4.36 -47.12
C LEU A 39 -27.08 5.10 -46.58
N GLY A 40 -26.95 6.39 -46.22
CA GLY A 40 -28.04 7.16 -45.65
C GLY A 40 -28.58 6.57 -44.33
N THR A 41 -29.91 6.75 -44.08
CA THR A 41 -30.52 6.43 -42.80
C THR A 41 -31.44 5.20 -42.81
N ALA A 42 -31.73 4.60 -43.95
CA ALA A 42 -32.70 3.53 -44.12
C ALA A 42 -32.12 2.37 -44.93
N PHE A 43 -31.05 1.80 -44.46
CA PHE A 43 -30.40 0.65 -45.08
C PHE A 43 -30.64 -0.63 -44.28
N ILE A 44 -31.23 -1.64 -44.90
CA ILE A 44 -31.53 -2.94 -44.28
C ILE A 44 -30.96 -4.05 -45.18
N THR A 45 -30.19 -4.97 -44.58
CA THR A 45 -29.75 -6.20 -45.26
C THR A 45 -30.08 -7.43 -44.40
N GLY A 46 -30.60 -8.47 -45.02
CA GLY A 46 -30.92 -9.75 -44.38
C GLY A 46 -29.76 -10.72 -44.24
N GLY A 47 -28.53 -10.31 -44.60
CA GLY A 47 -27.33 -11.12 -44.54
C GLY A 47 -26.07 -10.26 -44.36
N ASP A 48 -24.92 -10.85 -44.66
CA ASP A 48 -23.63 -10.17 -44.55
C ASP A 48 -23.53 -8.97 -45.49
N LEU A 49 -22.85 -7.94 -45.05
CA LEU A 49 -22.58 -6.75 -45.83
C LEU A 49 -21.06 -6.53 -45.97
N THR A 50 -20.61 -6.47 -47.22
CA THR A 50 -19.21 -6.10 -47.51
C THR A 50 -19.18 -4.76 -48.22
N LEU A 51 -18.44 -3.78 -47.70
CA LEU A 51 -18.27 -2.45 -48.26
C LEU A 51 -16.75 -2.22 -48.55
N ARG A 52 -16.47 -1.82 -49.80
CA ARG A 52 -15.11 -1.42 -50.16
C ARG A 52 -15.14 -0.11 -50.90
N SER A 53 -14.42 0.90 -50.41
CA SER A 53 -14.28 2.20 -51.06
C SER A 53 -12.83 2.62 -51.20
N HIS A 54 -12.59 3.57 -52.09
CA HIS A 54 -11.35 4.34 -52.08
C HIS A 54 -11.43 5.44 -51.00
N ASP A 55 -12.53 6.19 -50.99
CA ASP A 55 -12.74 7.35 -50.15
C ASP A 55 -13.64 7.00 -48.92
N ASN A 56 -14.28 8.01 -48.31
CA ASN A 56 -15.04 7.90 -47.10
C ASN A 56 -16.23 6.91 -47.17
N MET A 57 -16.52 6.27 -46.06
CA MET A 57 -17.75 5.48 -45.86
C MET A 57 -18.58 6.07 -44.74
N ASN A 58 -19.90 6.15 -44.97
CA ASN A 58 -20.87 6.54 -43.99
C ASN A 58 -22.04 5.54 -44.00
N LEU A 59 -22.32 4.88 -42.85
CA LEU A 59 -23.40 3.91 -42.74
C LEU A 59 -24.70 4.53 -42.28
N GLY A 60 -24.67 5.73 -41.71
CA GLY A 60 -25.87 6.37 -41.18
C GLY A 60 -26.59 5.52 -40.12
N GLY A 61 -27.82 5.02 -40.47
CA GLY A 61 -28.65 4.17 -39.60
C GLY A 61 -28.80 2.75 -40.12
N ALA A 62 -27.79 2.14 -40.71
CA ALA A 62 -27.86 0.82 -41.33
C ALA A 62 -28.21 -0.29 -40.33
N ASN A 63 -29.03 -1.26 -40.77
CA ASN A 63 -29.39 -2.45 -40.02
C ASN A 63 -28.96 -3.70 -40.79
N ILE A 64 -27.99 -4.43 -40.24
CA ILE A 64 -27.35 -5.59 -40.87
C ILE A 64 -27.60 -6.82 -40.00
N THR A 65 -28.26 -7.86 -40.53
CA THR A 65 -28.55 -9.09 -39.78
C THR A 65 -27.41 -10.13 -39.83
N GLY A 66 -26.38 -9.92 -40.65
CA GLY A 66 -25.19 -10.74 -40.73
C GLY A 66 -23.94 -9.98 -40.21
N ASP A 67 -22.80 -10.38 -40.74
CA ASP A 67 -21.52 -9.72 -40.47
C ASP A 67 -21.36 -8.47 -41.33
N LEU A 68 -20.70 -7.46 -40.80
CA LEU A 68 -20.33 -6.23 -41.52
C LEU A 68 -18.81 -6.17 -41.73
N ASN A 69 -18.41 -6.09 -43.00
CA ASN A 69 -17.02 -5.98 -43.41
C ASN A 69 -16.76 -4.68 -44.18
N MET A 70 -15.94 -3.78 -43.66
CA MET A 70 -15.66 -2.49 -44.26
C MET A 70 -14.18 -2.27 -44.48
N SER A 71 -13.81 -1.78 -45.68
CA SER A 71 -12.43 -1.34 -45.92
C SER A 71 -12.39 -0.10 -46.81
N SER A 72 -11.73 0.96 -46.34
CA SER A 72 -11.41 2.14 -47.12
C SER A 72 -9.91 2.27 -47.33
N THR A 73 -9.49 2.68 -48.57
CA THR A 73 -8.09 2.81 -48.92
C THR A 73 -7.49 4.14 -48.43
N THR A 74 -8.22 5.24 -48.61
CA THR A 74 -7.75 6.60 -48.29
C THR A 74 -8.74 7.43 -47.49
N GLY A 75 -9.97 6.92 -47.31
CA GLY A 75 -11.04 7.62 -46.60
C GLY A 75 -11.28 7.11 -45.19
N SER A 76 -12.03 7.90 -44.44
CA SER A 76 -12.51 7.56 -43.08
C SER A 76 -13.78 6.69 -43.14
N VAL A 77 -14.07 6.02 -42.02
CA VAL A 77 -15.27 5.20 -41.86
C VAL A 77 -16.09 5.75 -40.71
N ALA A 78 -17.39 6.01 -40.93
CA ALA A 78 -18.34 6.42 -39.89
C ALA A 78 -19.53 5.47 -39.82
N PHE A 79 -19.81 4.95 -38.60
CA PHE A 79 -20.87 3.98 -38.36
C PHE A 79 -22.22 4.63 -38.03
N GLY A 80 -22.24 5.86 -37.53
CA GLY A 80 -23.47 6.51 -37.10
C GLY A 80 -24.23 5.71 -36.06
N GLN A 81 -25.44 5.25 -36.37
CA GLN A 81 -26.30 4.44 -35.50
C GLN A 81 -26.51 3.02 -36.06
N ALA A 82 -25.50 2.44 -36.65
CA ALA A 82 -25.60 1.12 -37.27
C ALA A 82 -25.86 0.01 -36.25
N THR A 83 -26.74 -0.93 -36.65
CA THR A 83 -26.99 -2.19 -35.91
C THR A 83 -26.47 -3.35 -36.73
N VAL A 84 -25.57 -4.16 -36.15
CA VAL A 84 -24.99 -5.35 -36.77
C VAL A 84 -25.25 -6.53 -35.82
N THR A 85 -26.05 -7.51 -36.23
CA THR A 85 -26.33 -8.66 -35.36
C THR A 85 -25.19 -9.67 -35.34
N GLY A 86 -24.36 -9.71 -36.37
CA GLY A 86 -23.11 -10.45 -36.44
C GLY A 86 -21.90 -9.65 -35.94
N SER A 87 -20.75 -9.99 -36.46
CA SER A 87 -19.49 -9.31 -36.16
C SER A 87 -19.25 -8.10 -37.08
N LEU A 88 -18.51 -7.12 -36.57
CA LEU A 88 -18.13 -5.93 -37.28
C LEU A 88 -16.63 -5.87 -37.48
N THR A 89 -16.19 -5.75 -38.73
CA THR A 89 -14.80 -5.52 -39.09
C THR A 89 -14.69 -4.21 -39.87
N ALA A 90 -13.81 -3.30 -39.42
CA ALA A 90 -13.52 -2.04 -40.09
C ALA A 90 -12.01 -1.86 -40.29
N ALA A 91 -11.61 -1.57 -41.54
CA ALA A 91 -10.21 -1.30 -41.85
C ALA A 91 -10.06 0.01 -42.61
N THR A 92 -9.09 0.83 -42.21
CA THR A 92 -8.63 2.00 -42.95
C THR A 92 -7.11 1.98 -43.05
N ASN A 93 -6.55 2.83 -43.90
CA ASN A 93 -5.11 2.96 -44.06
C ASN A 93 -4.67 4.37 -43.65
N GLY A 94 -4.46 4.54 -42.32
CA GLY A 94 -4.06 5.82 -41.74
C GLY A 94 -5.21 6.80 -41.49
N GLN A 95 -6.45 6.45 -41.82
CA GLN A 95 -7.62 7.31 -41.64
C GLN A 95 -8.44 6.89 -40.42
N GLN A 96 -9.25 7.81 -39.91
CA GLN A 96 -10.04 7.57 -38.71
C GLN A 96 -11.20 6.61 -38.95
N VAL A 97 -11.58 5.94 -37.87
CA VAL A 97 -12.84 5.21 -37.75
C VAL A 97 -13.67 5.84 -36.61
N ASP A 98 -14.89 6.30 -36.93
CA ASP A 98 -15.87 6.76 -35.94
C ASP A 98 -16.92 5.65 -35.71
N LEU A 99 -16.91 5.09 -34.51
CA LEU A 99 -17.80 3.99 -34.12
C LEU A 99 -19.23 4.46 -33.78
N GLY A 100 -19.45 5.76 -33.63
CA GLY A 100 -20.78 6.34 -33.39
C GLY A 100 -21.53 5.69 -32.23
N SER A 101 -22.77 5.31 -32.49
CA SER A 101 -23.65 4.53 -31.58
C SER A 101 -23.90 3.12 -32.13
N ALA A 102 -22.88 2.46 -32.62
CA ALA A 102 -23.00 1.13 -33.20
C ALA A 102 -23.43 0.09 -32.18
N ASN A 103 -24.33 -0.81 -32.59
CA ASN A 103 -24.73 -1.98 -31.82
C ASN A 103 -24.24 -3.25 -32.53
N VAL A 104 -23.33 -3.99 -31.93
CA VAL A 104 -22.64 -5.14 -32.50
C VAL A 104 -22.97 -6.39 -31.68
N GLY A 105 -23.73 -7.31 -32.24
CA GLY A 105 -24.14 -8.56 -31.60
C GLY A 105 -23.02 -9.60 -31.52
N GLY A 106 -22.05 -9.54 -32.43
CA GLY A 106 -20.85 -10.39 -32.45
C GLY A 106 -19.59 -9.65 -31.94
N ASN A 107 -18.46 -9.92 -32.57
CA ASN A 107 -17.16 -9.29 -32.25
C ASN A 107 -16.96 -7.98 -33.01
N LEU A 108 -16.21 -7.08 -32.39
CA LEU A 108 -15.72 -5.85 -33.01
C LEU A 108 -14.23 -5.98 -33.35
N SER A 109 -13.87 -5.74 -34.61
CA SER A 109 -12.48 -5.68 -35.07
C SER A 109 -12.25 -4.38 -35.83
N VAL A 110 -11.35 -3.51 -35.33
CA VAL A 110 -11.00 -2.24 -35.98
C VAL A 110 -9.51 -2.17 -36.19
N GLN A 111 -9.11 -1.81 -37.42
CA GLN A 111 -7.69 -1.59 -37.77
C GLN A 111 -7.57 -0.32 -38.59
N THR A 112 -6.80 0.68 -38.09
CA THR A 112 -6.67 1.96 -38.79
C THR A 112 -5.27 2.23 -39.33
N ASN A 113 -4.26 1.44 -38.97
CA ASN A 113 -2.86 1.62 -39.41
C ASN A 113 -2.31 3.04 -39.15
N GLY A 114 -2.65 3.64 -38.02
CA GLY A 114 -2.18 4.99 -37.62
C GLY A 114 -3.26 6.05 -37.56
N GLY A 115 -4.45 5.78 -38.07
CA GLY A 115 -5.61 6.66 -37.91
C GLY A 115 -6.25 6.49 -36.50
N ASN A 116 -6.99 7.51 -36.07
CA ASN A 116 -7.69 7.43 -34.79
C ASN A 116 -8.92 6.54 -34.85
N VAL A 117 -9.22 5.87 -33.74
CA VAL A 117 -10.54 5.25 -33.49
C VAL A 117 -11.26 6.10 -32.47
N MET A 118 -12.40 6.61 -32.83
CA MET A 118 -13.15 7.54 -32.00
C MET A 118 -14.63 7.18 -31.94
N GLN A 119 -15.32 7.83 -31.05
CA GLN A 119 -16.75 7.77 -30.92
C GLN A 119 -17.33 9.17 -30.94
N SER A 120 -18.39 9.37 -31.73
CA SER A 120 -19.12 10.63 -31.76
C SER A 120 -19.57 11.04 -30.36
N THR A 121 -19.36 12.30 -30.02
CA THR A 121 -19.71 12.88 -28.71
C THR A 121 -21.17 13.36 -28.64
N THR A 122 -22.05 12.90 -29.54
CA THR A 122 -23.47 13.22 -29.43
C THR A 122 -23.98 12.70 -28.09
N PRO A 123 -24.77 13.49 -27.36
CA PRO A 123 -25.32 13.05 -26.06
C PRO A 123 -26.05 11.69 -26.20
N ASN A 124 -25.73 10.76 -25.27
CA ASN A 124 -26.26 9.41 -25.20
C ASN A 124 -25.85 8.45 -26.34
N SER A 125 -24.84 8.77 -27.15
CA SER A 125 -24.33 7.78 -28.08
C SER A 125 -23.67 6.63 -27.31
N ALA A 126 -24.13 5.40 -27.50
CA ALA A 126 -23.65 4.20 -26.85
C ALA A 126 -23.12 3.23 -27.89
N LEU A 127 -21.87 2.80 -27.70
CA LEU A 127 -21.30 1.67 -28.42
C LEU A 127 -21.64 0.39 -27.62
N HIS A 128 -22.35 -0.52 -28.24
CA HIS A 128 -22.67 -1.82 -27.65
C HIS A 128 -21.94 -2.92 -28.43
N VAL A 129 -21.14 -3.73 -27.74
CA VAL A 129 -20.50 -4.91 -28.33
C VAL A 129 -20.75 -6.09 -27.40
N THR A 130 -21.41 -7.11 -27.91
CA THR A 130 -21.71 -8.34 -27.14
C THR A 130 -20.49 -9.27 -27.07
N GLY A 131 -19.74 -9.38 -28.15
CA GLY A 131 -18.52 -10.20 -28.26
C GLY A 131 -17.25 -9.49 -27.80
N THR A 132 -16.12 -9.99 -28.25
CA THR A 132 -14.82 -9.38 -28.00
C THR A 132 -14.62 -8.13 -28.85
N SER A 133 -13.81 -7.19 -28.35
CA SER A 133 -13.39 -6.00 -29.09
C SER A 133 -11.88 -6.01 -29.30
N THR A 134 -11.44 -5.96 -30.53
CA THR A 134 -10.03 -5.80 -30.91
C THR A 134 -9.86 -4.51 -31.68
N ILE A 135 -9.17 -3.53 -31.10
CA ILE A 135 -9.00 -2.21 -31.68
C ILE A 135 -7.52 -1.92 -31.86
N ASN A 136 -7.07 -1.86 -33.10
CA ASN A 136 -5.70 -1.55 -33.46
C ASN A 136 -5.65 -0.22 -34.21
N ALA A 137 -5.31 0.85 -33.50
CA ALA A 137 -5.10 2.17 -34.07
C ALA A 137 -3.63 2.39 -34.52
N GLY A 138 -2.73 1.45 -34.20
CA GLY A 138 -1.29 1.64 -34.48
C GLY A 138 -0.72 2.83 -33.73
N THR A 139 -0.31 3.87 -34.44
CA THR A 139 0.16 5.16 -33.87
C THR A 139 -0.96 6.16 -33.63
N GLY A 140 -2.19 5.83 -33.98
CA GLY A 140 -3.38 6.64 -33.70
C GLY A 140 -3.90 6.43 -32.28
N ASN A 141 -4.85 7.28 -31.88
CA ASN A 141 -5.47 7.21 -30.56
C ASN A 141 -6.78 6.42 -30.61
N VAL A 142 -7.15 5.83 -29.47
CA VAL A 142 -8.47 5.25 -29.25
C VAL A 142 -9.22 6.12 -28.23
N THR A 143 -10.34 6.73 -28.65
CA THR A 143 -11.12 7.64 -27.81
C THR A 143 -12.58 7.22 -27.80
N LEU A 144 -12.99 6.44 -26.80
CA LEU A 144 -14.34 5.92 -26.58
C LEU A 144 -14.85 6.41 -25.22
N PRO A 145 -15.18 7.71 -25.08
CA PRO A 145 -15.37 8.35 -23.76
C PRO A 145 -16.79 8.26 -23.22
N ASN A 146 -17.74 7.68 -23.98
CA ASN A 146 -19.15 7.78 -23.63
C ASN A 146 -19.54 6.77 -22.56
N VAL A 147 -20.15 7.25 -21.47
CA VAL A 147 -20.54 6.41 -20.32
C VAL A 147 -21.50 5.26 -20.68
N PRO A 148 -22.46 5.41 -21.63
CA PRO A 148 -23.36 4.31 -21.97
C PRO A 148 -22.71 3.15 -22.73
N ASN A 149 -21.42 3.21 -23.08
CA ASN A 149 -20.75 2.12 -23.79
C ASN A 149 -20.80 0.82 -23.00
N GLN A 150 -20.99 -0.29 -23.71
CA GLN A 150 -21.01 -1.63 -23.13
C GLN A 150 -20.13 -2.57 -23.95
N PHE A 151 -19.22 -3.25 -23.25
CA PHE A 151 -18.34 -4.26 -23.82
C PHE A 151 -18.62 -5.58 -23.09
N GLY A 152 -19.28 -6.51 -23.79
CA GLY A 152 -19.73 -7.77 -23.19
C GLY A 152 -18.59 -8.75 -22.89
N GLN A 153 -17.49 -8.65 -23.65
CA GLN A 153 -16.31 -9.49 -23.51
C GLN A 153 -15.05 -8.62 -23.49
N ALA A 154 -13.88 -9.26 -23.60
CA ALA A 154 -12.59 -8.60 -23.52
C ALA A 154 -12.37 -7.52 -24.60
N VAL A 155 -11.72 -6.42 -24.19
CA VAL A 155 -11.25 -5.34 -25.07
C VAL A 155 -9.73 -5.39 -25.15
N SER A 156 -9.21 -5.65 -26.35
CA SER A 156 -7.78 -5.63 -26.66
C SER A 156 -7.43 -4.38 -27.45
N LEU A 157 -6.38 -3.67 -27.06
CA LEU A 157 -6.05 -2.35 -27.58
C LEU A 157 -4.60 -2.28 -28.07
N GLN A 158 -4.40 -1.67 -29.24
CA GLN A 158 -3.09 -1.20 -29.68
C GLN A 158 -3.24 0.23 -30.18
N ALA A 159 -2.62 1.19 -29.46
CA ALA A 159 -2.81 2.62 -29.73
C ALA A 159 -1.66 3.47 -29.19
N ASN A 160 -1.62 4.75 -29.62
CA ASN A 160 -0.82 5.76 -28.91
C ASN A 160 -1.50 6.10 -27.59
N ASP A 161 -2.55 6.93 -27.55
CA ASP A 161 -3.31 7.20 -26.34
C ASP A 161 -4.65 6.44 -26.33
N VAL A 162 -5.11 6.08 -25.12
CA VAL A 162 -6.37 5.38 -24.91
C VAL A 162 -7.25 6.13 -23.92
N VAL A 163 -8.49 6.39 -24.31
CA VAL A 163 -9.60 6.73 -23.42
C VAL A 163 -10.71 5.73 -23.66
N LEU A 164 -10.97 4.88 -22.67
CA LEU A 164 -12.00 3.84 -22.73
C LEU A 164 -12.93 3.96 -21.53
N VAL A 165 -14.22 4.19 -21.80
CA VAL A 165 -15.26 4.26 -20.77
C VAL A 165 -16.32 3.20 -21.04
N GLY A 166 -16.68 2.44 -20.02
CA GLY A 166 -17.78 1.47 -20.03
C GLY A 166 -18.80 1.75 -18.93
N SER A 167 -20.08 1.54 -19.20
CA SER A 167 -21.14 1.66 -18.20
C SER A 167 -21.08 0.56 -17.15
N ASN A 168 -20.60 -0.61 -17.54
CA ASN A 168 -20.42 -1.79 -16.70
C ASN A 168 -18.91 -2.07 -16.48
N GLY A 169 -18.61 -3.21 -15.88
CA GLY A 169 -17.22 -3.66 -15.78
C GLY A 169 -16.53 -3.80 -17.14
N LEU A 170 -15.22 -3.64 -17.14
CA LEU A 170 -14.38 -3.78 -18.32
C LEU A 170 -13.37 -4.93 -18.11
N VAL A 171 -13.23 -5.77 -19.12
CA VAL A 171 -12.22 -6.83 -19.15
C VAL A 171 -11.17 -6.47 -20.21
N LEU A 172 -9.94 -6.21 -19.80
CA LEU A 172 -8.86 -5.89 -20.72
C LEU A 172 -8.22 -7.19 -21.24
N GLY A 173 -8.13 -7.32 -22.56
CA GLY A 173 -7.29 -8.32 -23.23
C GLY A 173 -5.85 -7.82 -23.35
N ASN A 174 -5.06 -8.46 -24.27
CA ASN A 174 -3.72 -7.96 -24.59
C ASN A 174 -3.82 -6.53 -25.09
N SER A 175 -3.13 -5.60 -24.41
CA SER A 175 -3.19 -4.19 -24.74
C SER A 175 -1.81 -3.57 -24.70
N THR A 176 -1.47 -2.81 -25.78
CA THR A 176 -0.21 -2.07 -25.89
C THR A 176 -0.53 -0.61 -26.17
N VAL A 177 -0.15 0.27 -25.25
CA VAL A 177 -0.39 1.70 -25.31
C VAL A 177 0.94 2.44 -25.27
N ALA A 178 1.29 3.11 -26.36
CA ALA A 178 2.56 3.82 -26.47
C ALA A 178 2.57 5.16 -25.72
N GLY A 179 1.42 5.77 -25.53
CA GLY A 179 1.18 6.98 -24.77
C GLY A 179 0.45 6.70 -23.47
N ASN A 180 -0.55 7.53 -23.15
CA ASN A 180 -1.31 7.48 -21.92
C ASN A 180 -2.55 6.59 -22.04
N MET A 181 -2.91 5.94 -20.93
CA MET A 181 -4.11 5.11 -20.83
C MET A 181 -5.06 5.65 -19.77
N SER A 182 -6.31 5.89 -20.14
CA SER A 182 -7.41 6.20 -19.24
C SER A 182 -8.53 5.18 -19.43
N VAL A 183 -8.82 4.37 -18.39
CA VAL A 183 -9.86 3.34 -18.42
C VAL A 183 -10.81 3.58 -17.26
N THR A 184 -12.10 3.68 -17.56
CA THR A 184 -13.15 3.91 -16.55
C THR A 184 -14.29 2.91 -16.71
N ALA A 185 -14.57 2.16 -15.66
CA ALA A 185 -15.83 1.44 -15.48
C ALA A 185 -16.75 2.29 -14.57
N ALA A 186 -17.90 2.74 -15.11
CA ALA A 186 -18.85 3.55 -14.33
C ALA A 186 -19.47 2.73 -13.19
N THR A 187 -19.72 1.43 -13.44
CA THR A 187 -20.08 0.44 -12.43
C THR A 187 -19.28 -0.84 -12.69
N GLY A 188 -19.08 -1.67 -11.63
CA GLY A 188 -18.35 -2.93 -11.75
C GLY A 188 -16.84 -2.76 -11.85
N ASN A 189 -16.17 -3.83 -12.19
CA ASN A 189 -14.72 -3.97 -12.08
C ASN A 189 -13.98 -3.61 -13.38
N VAL A 190 -12.72 -3.20 -13.26
CA VAL A 190 -11.75 -3.26 -14.36
C VAL A 190 -10.82 -4.44 -14.11
N THR A 191 -10.88 -5.45 -14.97
CA THR A 191 -10.12 -6.70 -14.84
C THR A 191 -9.33 -7.00 -16.12
N GLN A 192 -8.62 -8.12 -16.13
CA GLN A 192 -7.91 -8.65 -17.30
C GLN A 192 -8.42 -10.06 -17.63
N THR A 193 -8.28 -10.48 -18.90
CA THR A 193 -8.37 -11.89 -19.23
C THR A 193 -7.25 -12.68 -18.55
N PRO A 194 -7.39 -14.01 -18.32
CA PRO A 194 -6.39 -14.78 -17.59
C PRO A 194 -4.95 -14.69 -18.14
N THR A 195 -4.80 -14.45 -19.44
CA THR A 195 -3.50 -14.33 -20.12
C THR A 195 -3.27 -12.93 -20.70
N GLY A 196 -4.19 -11.98 -20.48
CA GLY A 196 -4.11 -10.62 -21.01
C GLY A 196 -2.99 -9.84 -20.33
N VAL A 197 -2.13 -9.21 -21.12
CA VAL A 197 -1.06 -8.34 -20.65
C VAL A 197 -1.35 -6.91 -21.06
N VAL A 198 -1.21 -5.98 -20.12
CA VAL A 198 -1.32 -4.54 -20.37
C VAL A 198 0.08 -3.92 -20.30
N SER A 199 0.52 -3.33 -21.41
CA SER A 199 1.80 -2.62 -21.51
C SER A 199 1.53 -1.16 -21.85
N VAL A 200 1.94 -0.24 -20.96
CA VAL A 200 1.72 1.20 -21.11
C VAL A 200 3.04 1.94 -20.97
N SER A 201 3.41 2.72 -21.98
CA SER A 201 4.64 3.53 -21.93
C SER A 201 4.42 4.92 -21.31
N GLY A 202 3.21 5.46 -21.38
CA GLY A 202 2.79 6.70 -20.71
C GLY A 202 2.15 6.45 -19.35
N THR A 203 1.44 7.45 -18.83
CA THR A 203 0.71 7.35 -17.56
C THR A 203 -0.54 6.47 -17.69
N SER A 204 -0.93 5.83 -16.59
CA SER A 204 -2.15 5.04 -16.53
C SER A 204 -3.09 5.62 -15.47
N ALA A 205 -4.35 5.85 -15.83
CA ALA A 205 -5.42 6.22 -14.92
C ALA A 205 -6.54 5.17 -15.03
N VAL A 206 -6.81 4.43 -13.95
CA VAL A 206 -7.82 3.37 -13.96
C VAL A 206 -8.85 3.62 -12.86
N THR A 207 -10.10 3.76 -13.25
CA THR A 207 -11.20 4.12 -12.35
C THR A 207 -12.28 3.04 -12.35
N ALA A 208 -12.62 2.56 -11.16
CA ALA A 208 -13.72 1.65 -10.90
C ALA A 208 -14.33 1.96 -9.52
N THR A 209 -14.98 3.12 -9.38
CA THR A 209 -15.40 3.64 -8.06
C THR A 209 -16.46 2.78 -7.34
N GLN A 210 -17.16 1.95 -8.08
CA GLN A 210 -18.14 0.98 -7.55
C GLN A 210 -17.71 -0.47 -7.82
N GLY A 211 -16.42 -0.71 -7.95
CA GLY A 211 -15.84 -2.01 -8.24
C GLY A 211 -14.37 -2.08 -7.93
N ASP A 212 -13.72 -3.13 -8.35
CA ASP A 212 -12.31 -3.41 -8.14
C ASP A 212 -11.49 -3.16 -9.40
N VAL A 213 -10.25 -2.76 -9.24
CA VAL A 213 -9.24 -2.77 -10.29
C VAL A 213 -8.32 -3.99 -10.07
N VAL A 214 -8.35 -4.94 -10.99
CA VAL A 214 -7.54 -6.16 -10.92
C VAL A 214 -6.68 -6.28 -12.17
N LEU A 215 -5.47 -5.73 -12.11
CA LEU A 215 -4.42 -5.82 -13.12
C LEU A 215 -3.29 -6.70 -12.58
N GLY A 216 -3.62 -7.99 -12.35
CA GLY A 216 -2.78 -8.95 -11.63
C GLY A 216 -1.83 -9.76 -12.49
N ASN A 217 -1.87 -9.62 -13.83
CA ASN A 217 -1.00 -10.35 -14.73
C ASN A 217 0.38 -9.68 -14.85
N ALA A 218 1.25 -10.23 -15.71
CA ALA A 218 2.61 -9.74 -15.97
C ALA A 218 2.61 -8.44 -16.79
N ASN A 219 2.05 -7.36 -16.23
CA ASN A 219 1.93 -6.06 -16.87
C ASN A 219 3.25 -5.27 -16.87
N THR A 220 3.30 -4.21 -17.68
CA THR A 220 4.41 -3.26 -17.69
C THR A 220 3.87 -1.83 -17.71
N PHE A 221 4.25 -1.04 -16.71
CA PHE A 221 3.89 0.37 -16.61
C PHE A 221 5.16 1.20 -16.51
N ALA A 222 5.50 1.93 -17.58
CA ALA A 222 6.72 2.72 -17.60
C ALA A 222 6.60 4.06 -16.86
N GLN A 223 5.37 4.55 -16.66
CA GLN A 223 5.06 5.81 -15.98
C GLN A 223 4.03 5.58 -14.87
N PRO A 224 3.70 6.59 -14.05
CA PRO A 224 2.79 6.42 -12.93
C PRO A 224 1.43 5.81 -13.26
N VAL A 225 0.97 4.92 -12.36
CA VAL A 225 -0.35 4.31 -12.37
C VAL A 225 -1.17 4.91 -11.24
N ALA A 226 -2.23 5.64 -11.56
CA ALA A 226 -3.21 6.14 -10.61
C ALA A 226 -4.47 5.27 -10.64
N VAL A 227 -4.99 4.92 -9.46
CA VAL A 227 -6.24 4.16 -9.35
C VAL A 227 -7.26 4.87 -8.44
N ASN A 228 -8.55 4.78 -8.83
CA ASN A 228 -9.67 5.20 -7.99
C ASN A 228 -10.70 4.06 -7.97
N THR A 229 -10.78 3.32 -6.84
CA THR A 229 -11.44 2.01 -6.82
C THR A 229 -11.80 1.56 -5.40
N THR A 230 -12.62 0.51 -5.30
CA THR A 230 -12.84 -0.17 -4.02
C THR A 230 -11.59 -0.96 -3.63
N ASN A 231 -11.20 -1.99 -4.36
CA ASN A 231 -9.93 -2.69 -4.12
C ASN A 231 -9.03 -2.59 -5.34
N ALA A 232 -7.72 -2.55 -5.13
CA ALA A 232 -6.74 -2.51 -6.19
C ALA A 232 -5.76 -3.70 -6.10
N THR A 233 -5.58 -4.40 -7.21
CA THR A 233 -4.51 -5.37 -7.41
C THR A 233 -3.70 -4.95 -8.63
N LEU A 234 -2.45 -4.58 -8.42
CA LEU A 234 -1.54 -4.12 -9.45
C LEU A 234 -0.29 -5.01 -9.45
N ASN A 235 0.04 -5.58 -10.59
CA ASN A 235 1.28 -6.34 -10.79
C ASN A 235 2.05 -5.77 -11.96
N SER A 236 3.34 -5.52 -11.77
CA SER A 236 4.27 -5.11 -12.82
C SER A 236 5.47 -6.04 -12.90
N THR A 237 5.89 -6.38 -14.11
CA THR A 237 7.14 -7.15 -14.33
C THR A 237 8.39 -6.32 -14.07
N THR A 238 8.28 -5.00 -14.15
CA THR A 238 9.33 -4.01 -13.90
C THR A 238 8.98 -3.17 -12.68
N ALA A 239 9.60 -2.02 -12.49
CA ALA A 239 9.23 -1.07 -11.45
C ALA A 239 7.75 -0.64 -11.57
N LEU A 240 7.15 -0.26 -10.45
CA LEU A 240 5.80 0.28 -10.39
C LEU A 240 5.81 1.62 -9.66
N THR A 241 5.49 2.68 -10.37
CA THR A 241 5.30 4.00 -9.77
C THR A 241 3.80 4.23 -9.56
N LEU A 242 3.37 4.41 -8.33
CA LEU A 242 1.99 4.71 -7.99
C LEU A 242 1.74 6.23 -8.13
N GLY A 243 0.74 6.61 -8.92
CA GLY A 243 0.22 7.97 -8.98
C GLY A 243 -0.69 8.27 -7.78
N ALA A 244 -1.23 9.51 -7.71
CA ALA A 244 -2.24 9.84 -6.71
C ALA A 244 -3.42 8.87 -6.81
N SER A 245 -3.68 8.13 -5.73
CA SER A 245 -4.63 7.01 -5.77
C SER A 245 -5.55 7.01 -4.55
N THR A 246 -6.81 6.62 -4.79
CA THR A 246 -7.81 6.42 -3.74
C THR A 246 -8.33 4.99 -3.80
N VAL A 247 -8.12 4.23 -2.73
CA VAL A 247 -8.57 2.84 -2.58
C VAL A 247 -9.40 2.76 -1.31
N THR A 248 -10.72 2.61 -1.44
CA THR A 248 -11.63 2.58 -0.28
C THR A 248 -11.63 1.24 0.46
N GLY A 249 -11.05 0.20 -0.12
CA GLY A 249 -10.77 -1.10 0.46
C GLY A 249 -9.28 -1.39 0.47
N ASN A 250 -8.87 -2.53 -0.06
CA ASN A 250 -7.51 -3.06 0.04
C ASN A 250 -6.65 -2.75 -1.19
N LEU A 251 -5.37 -2.48 -0.98
CA LEU A 251 -4.36 -2.32 -2.02
C LEU A 251 -3.38 -3.50 -2.00
N GLN A 252 -3.20 -4.13 -3.15
CA GLN A 252 -2.10 -5.06 -3.41
C GLN A 252 -1.27 -4.52 -4.56
N ALA A 253 0.03 -4.30 -4.35
CA ALA A 253 0.97 -3.89 -5.39
C ALA A 253 2.20 -4.79 -5.37
N THR A 254 2.54 -5.36 -6.53
CA THR A 254 3.64 -6.30 -6.66
C THR A 254 4.53 -5.93 -7.83
N THR A 255 5.86 -6.00 -7.65
CA THR A 255 6.83 -5.92 -8.74
C THR A 255 7.70 -7.17 -8.78
N ALA A 256 7.91 -7.73 -9.98
CA ALA A 256 8.82 -8.85 -10.17
C ALA A 256 10.29 -8.38 -10.14
N THR A 257 10.57 -7.24 -10.78
CA THR A 257 11.88 -6.57 -10.73
C THR A 257 11.66 -5.06 -10.58
N GLY A 258 12.60 -4.38 -9.92
CA GLY A 258 12.54 -2.94 -9.72
C GLY A 258 11.67 -2.49 -8.54
N ASP A 259 11.66 -1.20 -8.34
CA ASP A 259 11.13 -0.55 -7.15
C ASP A 259 9.60 -0.37 -7.19
N ILE A 260 8.97 -0.27 -6.02
CA ILE A 260 7.66 0.35 -5.84
C ILE A 260 7.89 1.78 -5.33
N THR A 261 7.48 2.76 -6.12
CA THR A 261 7.62 4.19 -5.82
C THR A 261 6.29 4.93 -5.95
N GLN A 262 6.24 6.23 -5.68
CA GLN A 262 5.06 7.07 -5.87
C GLN A 262 5.40 8.47 -6.40
N THR A 263 4.43 9.09 -7.07
CA THR A 263 4.47 10.49 -7.51
C THR A 263 3.34 11.34 -6.94
N GLY A 264 2.43 10.76 -6.19
CA GLY A 264 1.34 11.46 -5.52
C GLY A 264 0.82 10.66 -4.34
N PRO A 265 -0.06 11.24 -3.51
CA PRO A 265 -0.53 10.64 -2.28
C PRO A 265 -1.33 9.37 -2.51
N LEU A 266 -1.20 8.43 -1.59
CA LEU A 266 -1.98 7.20 -1.53
C LEU A 266 -2.95 7.28 -0.37
N ALA A 267 -4.25 7.22 -0.66
CA ALA A 267 -5.31 7.12 0.33
C ALA A 267 -5.91 5.71 0.28
N VAL A 268 -5.54 4.86 1.24
CA VAL A 268 -6.01 3.48 1.34
C VAL A 268 -6.76 3.30 2.66
N THR A 269 -8.05 2.95 2.60
CA THR A 269 -8.85 2.76 3.82
C THR A 269 -8.66 1.38 4.44
N GLY A 270 -8.53 0.35 3.61
CA GLY A 270 -8.30 -1.04 4.04
C GLY A 270 -6.82 -1.37 4.22
N THR A 271 -6.49 -2.64 4.06
CA THR A 271 -5.11 -3.12 4.18
C THR A 271 -4.30 -2.82 2.91
N SER A 272 -2.99 -2.68 3.08
CA SER A 272 -2.04 -2.58 1.97
C SER A 272 -1.05 -3.74 2.02
N ASN A 273 -0.84 -4.41 0.89
CA ASN A 273 0.17 -5.45 0.73
C ASN A 273 1.12 -5.06 -0.41
N LEU A 274 2.36 -4.75 -0.07
CA LEU A 274 3.36 -4.24 -1.00
C LEU A 274 4.54 -5.21 -1.10
N VAL A 275 4.75 -5.76 -2.28
CA VAL A 275 5.78 -6.78 -2.54
C VAL A 275 6.70 -6.31 -3.67
N ALA A 276 7.95 -6.02 -3.34
CA ALA A 276 8.99 -5.74 -4.34
C ALA A 276 10.02 -6.87 -4.33
N THR A 277 9.86 -7.85 -5.23
CA THR A 277 10.63 -9.09 -5.20
C THR A 277 12.15 -8.87 -5.32
N ALA A 278 12.59 -7.79 -5.97
CA ALA A 278 14.01 -7.46 -6.13
C ALA A 278 14.33 -5.96 -5.96
N GLY A 279 13.34 -5.11 -5.69
CA GLY A 279 13.48 -3.65 -5.62
C GLY A 279 13.24 -3.06 -4.23
N ASN A 280 13.41 -1.76 -4.12
CA ASN A 280 13.06 -0.99 -2.93
C ASN A 280 11.57 -0.66 -2.90
N ILE A 281 11.06 -0.33 -1.72
CA ILE A 281 9.74 0.28 -1.57
C ILE A 281 9.94 1.69 -0.99
N THR A 282 9.53 2.72 -1.74
CA THR A 282 9.70 4.12 -1.36
C THR A 282 8.39 4.89 -1.55
N LEU A 283 7.65 5.07 -0.47
CA LEU A 283 6.37 5.76 -0.40
C LEU A 283 6.47 6.88 0.65
N VAL A 284 6.99 8.03 0.24
CA VAL A 284 7.40 9.11 1.17
C VAL A 284 6.57 10.39 1.05
N ASP A 285 5.44 10.34 0.34
CA ASP A 285 4.52 11.48 0.32
C ASP A 285 3.91 11.68 1.71
N THR A 286 4.00 12.90 2.22
CA THR A 286 3.52 13.25 3.56
C THR A 286 2.00 13.26 3.69
N ALA A 287 1.27 13.23 2.59
CA ALA A 287 -0.19 13.13 2.55
C ALA A 287 -0.69 11.68 2.42
N ASN A 288 0.20 10.68 2.41
CA ASN A 288 -0.23 9.28 2.45
C ASN A 288 -1.10 8.99 3.68
N SER A 289 -2.13 8.17 3.47
CA SER A 289 -3.03 7.71 4.53
C SER A 289 -3.30 6.21 4.36
N PHE A 290 -2.97 5.43 5.39
CA PHE A 290 -3.20 4.00 5.43
C PHE A 290 -4.10 3.69 6.63
N GLY A 291 -5.38 3.40 6.37
CA GLY A 291 -6.37 3.13 7.42
C GLY A 291 -6.22 1.73 8.03
N GLY A 292 -5.80 0.76 7.23
CA GLY A 292 -5.54 -0.62 7.66
C GLY A 292 -4.05 -0.91 7.82
N ARG A 293 -3.73 -2.20 8.05
CA ARG A 293 -2.35 -2.65 8.19
C ARG A 293 -1.61 -2.61 6.86
N VAL A 294 -0.33 -2.21 6.92
CA VAL A 294 0.59 -2.20 5.77
C VAL A 294 1.57 -3.37 5.91
N SER A 295 1.41 -4.38 5.07
CA SER A 295 2.34 -5.51 4.96
C SER A 295 3.37 -5.24 3.87
N ILE A 296 4.61 -5.60 4.14
CA ILE A 296 5.77 -5.31 3.29
C ILE A 296 6.61 -6.56 3.11
N ASP A 297 6.97 -6.85 1.86
CA ASP A 297 7.98 -7.86 1.55
C ASP A 297 8.96 -7.31 0.50
N THR A 298 10.21 -7.07 0.92
CA THR A 298 11.29 -6.64 0.04
C THR A 298 12.66 -7.07 0.58
N PRO A 299 13.53 -7.64 -0.27
CA PRO A 299 14.92 -7.90 0.11
C PRO A 299 15.78 -6.64 0.16
N GLN A 300 15.26 -5.50 -0.29
CA GLN A 300 15.97 -4.22 -0.36
C GLN A 300 15.48 -3.26 0.74
N ALA A 301 15.51 -1.96 0.49
CA ALA A 301 15.18 -0.94 1.47
C ALA A 301 13.70 -0.53 1.45
N LEU A 302 13.19 -0.14 2.61
CA LEU A 302 11.86 0.43 2.80
C LEU A 302 11.96 1.88 3.28
N LYS A 303 11.22 2.78 2.63
CA LYS A 303 10.89 4.12 3.15
C LYS A 303 9.40 4.33 3.07
N LEU A 304 8.77 4.58 4.19
CA LEU A 304 7.33 4.77 4.29
C LEU A 304 6.99 5.97 5.17
N THR A 305 6.23 6.92 4.64
CA THR A 305 5.75 8.11 5.37
C THR A 305 4.22 8.17 5.28
N THR A 306 3.57 8.57 6.37
CA THR A 306 2.11 8.77 6.42
C THR A 306 1.75 10.03 7.21
N SER A 307 0.65 10.66 6.84
CA SER A 307 0.09 11.85 7.50
C SER A 307 -0.55 11.57 8.86
N GLY A 308 -0.87 10.32 9.16
CA GLY A 308 -1.55 9.90 10.39
C GLY A 308 -0.87 8.71 11.06
N ALA A 309 -1.66 7.91 11.77
CA ALA A 309 -1.20 6.66 12.35
C ALA A 309 -0.73 5.67 11.28
N LEU A 310 0.21 4.81 11.64
CA LEU A 310 0.72 3.74 10.79
C LEU A 310 0.69 2.42 11.56
N SER A 311 -0.07 1.47 11.05
CA SER A 311 -0.07 0.11 11.58
C SER A 311 0.59 -0.82 10.57
N MET A 312 1.75 -1.38 10.92
CA MET A 312 2.38 -2.38 10.08
C MET A 312 1.65 -3.74 10.23
N GLY A 313 1.65 -4.52 9.18
CA GLY A 313 1.19 -5.90 9.16
C GLY A 313 2.34 -6.89 9.33
N GLU A 314 2.45 -7.85 8.42
CA GLU A 314 3.64 -8.68 8.29
C GLU A 314 4.71 -7.91 7.51
N VAL A 315 5.92 -7.85 8.05
CA VAL A 315 7.01 -7.08 7.46
C VAL A 315 8.26 -7.96 7.30
N ASN A 316 8.82 -7.95 6.10
CA ASN A 316 10.09 -8.57 5.80
C ASN A 316 10.93 -7.61 4.94
N VAL A 317 11.97 -7.02 5.52
CA VAL A 317 12.85 -6.04 4.87
C VAL A 317 14.31 -6.46 5.01
N GLY A 318 14.98 -6.63 3.88
CA GLY A 318 16.36 -7.13 3.84
C GLY A 318 17.44 -6.08 4.14
N LEU A 319 17.20 -4.82 3.80
CA LEU A 319 18.15 -3.72 4.01
C LEU A 319 17.59 -2.64 4.96
N THR A 320 17.91 -1.39 4.71
CA THR A 320 17.53 -0.28 5.59
C THR A 320 16.03 0.01 5.57
N THR A 321 15.47 0.31 6.73
CA THR A 321 14.08 0.72 6.89
C THR A 321 14.00 2.10 7.51
N ASN A 322 13.14 2.97 6.95
CA ASN A 322 12.79 4.26 7.51
C ASN A 322 11.26 4.38 7.53
N LEU A 323 10.67 4.37 8.73
CA LEU A 323 9.24 4.56 8.95
C LEU A 323 9.01 5.92 9.59
N GLN A 324 8.12 6.71 9.00
CA GLN A 324 7.70 8.00 9.53
C GLN A 324 6.19 8.10 9.57
N SER A 325 5.63 8.36 10.73
CA SER A 325 4.20 8.63 10.91
C SER A 325 3.98 9.97 11.60
N HIS A 326 2.77 10.51 11.49
CA HIS A 326 2.30 11.65 12.25
C HIS A 326 1.10 11.22 13.12
N GLY A 327 1.24 10.06 13.75
CA GLY A 327 0.27 9.42 14.64
C GLY A 327 0.90 8.17 15.25
N VAL A 328 0.14 7.44 16.05
CA VAL A 328 0.62 6.19 16.67
C VAL A 328 1.20 5.26 15.60
N LEU A 329 2.39 4.70 15.87
CA LEU A 329 3.06 3.77 15.00
C LEU A 329 3.10 2.37 15.65
N ASP A 330 2.38 1.42 15.06
CA ASP A 330 2.42 0.00 15.43
C ASP A 330 3.42 -0.73 14.54
N MET A 331 4.43 -1.34 15.15
CA MET A 331 5.53 -2.03 14.46
C MET A 331 5.10 -3.34 13.78
N GLY A 332 3.86 -3.77 13.97
CA GLY A 332 3.28 -4.88 13.22
C GLY A 332 3.06 -6.17 13.99
N THR A 333 2.46 -7.12 13.27
CA THR A 333 2.05 -8.42 13.84
C THR A 333 3.15 -9.48 13.78
N SER A 334 4.09 -9.35 12.82
CA SER A 334 5.29 -10.18 12.68
C SER A 334 6.27 -9.40 11.79
N SER A 335 7.33 -8.87 12.38
CA SER A 335 8.21 -7.94 11.66
C SER A 335 9.66 -8.39 11.71
N VAL A 336 10.28 -8.47 10.53
CA VAL A 336 11.70 -8.78 10.34
C VAL A 336 12.36 -7.62 9.59
N TYR A 337 13.28 -6.95 10.26
CA TYR A 337 14.13 -5.90 9.69
C TYR A 337 15.58 -6.37 9.79
N THR A 338 16.19 -6.71 8.65
CA THR A 338 17.56 -7.27 8.64
C THR A 338 18.62 -6.17 8.69
N GLY A 339 18.36 -5.03 8.04
CA GLY A 339 19.25 -3.87 8.05
C GLY A 339 18.88 -2.85 9.13
N LYS A 340 19.48 -1.66 9.05
CA LYS A 340 19.19 -0.56 9.98
C LYS A 340 17.73 -0.16 9.94
N LEU A 341 17.14 0.00 11.14
CA LEU A 341 15.76 0.43 11.31
C LEU A 341 15.72 1.82 11.94
N LYS A 342 15.08 2.77 11.26
CA LYS A 342 14.77 4.08 11.79
C LYS A 342 13.27 4.28 11.84
N VAL A 343 12.74 4.63 13.01
CA VAL A 343 11.32 4.82 13.27
C VAL A 343 11.09 6.18 13.92
N ASN A 344 10.21 6.98 13.33
CA ASN A 344 9.80 8.28 13.87
C ASN A 344 8.28 8.39 13.82
N SER A 345 7.66 8.55 14.98
CA SER A 345 6.20 8.68 15.09
C SER A 345 5.69 10.12 15.10
N GLY A 346 6.58 11.11 14.93
CA GLY A 346 6.18 12.52 14.97
C GLY A 346 5.72 12.99 16.34
N GLY A 347 6.16 12.34 17.43
CA GLY A 347 5.80 12.68 18.80
C GLY A 347 4.59 11.88 19.35
N PHE A 348 4.20 10.83 18.69
CA PHE A 348 3.15 9.90 19.14
C PHE A 348 3.75 8.57 19.62
N ASP A 349 2.92 7.70 20.18
CA ASP A 349 3.37 6.41 20.70
C ASP A 349 3.91 5.51 19.59
N ILE A 350 4.99 4.78 19.90
CA ILE A 350 5.47 3.65 19.13
C ILE A 350 5.12 2.38 19.90
N ILE A 351 4.35 1.49 19.28
CA ILE A 351 3.85 0.26 19.90
C ILE A 351 4.13 -0.94 18.99
N GLN A 352 3.83 -2.14 19.45
CA GLN A 352 3.87 -3.36 18.64
C GLN A 352 2.69 -4.27 18.94
N SER A 353 2.15 -4.90 17.89
CA SER A 353 1.09 -5.90 17.98
C SER A 353 1.61 -7.34 18.00
N GLY A 354 2.85 -7.57 17.58
CA GLY A 354 3.47 -8.88 17.48
C GLY A 354 4.98 -8.84 17.70
N PRO A 355 5.70 -9.95 17.51
CA PRO A 355 7.14 -10.01 17.68
C PRO A 355 7.88 -9.20 16.64
N LEU A 356 9.00 -8.61 17.06
CA LEU A 356 9.92 -7.82 16.25
C LEU A 356 11.31 -8.47 16.22
N LYS A 357 11.83 -8.73 15.03
CA LYS A 357 13.23 -9.12 14.84
C LYS A 357 13.96 -7.99 14.13
N ALA A 358 14.97 -7.43 14.79
CA ALA A 358 15.79 -6.35 14.28
C ALA A 358 17.26 -6.79 14.21
N GLY A 359 17.85 -6.69 13.02
CA GLY A 359 19.13 -7.35 12.67
C GLY A 359 20.36 -6.46 12.74
N ALA A 360 20.18 -5.14 12.87
CA ALA A 360 21.26 -4.15 12.90
C ALA A 360 20.95 -3.08 13.96
N ASP A 361 21.53 -1.87 13.80
CA ASP A 361 21.26 -0.76 14.71
C ASP A 361 19.85 -0.19 14.47
N GLU A 362 19.11 0.06 15.54
CA GLU A 362 17.75 0.56 15.52
C GLU A 362 17.64 1.92 16.23
N ASP A 363 16.87 2.83 15.63
CA ASP A 363 16.63 4.18 16.13
C ASP A 363 15.11 4.41 16.21
N PHE A 364 14.58 4.60 17.43
CA PHE A 364 13.18 4.85 17.69
C PHE A 364 12.99 6.23 18.31
N ASP A 365 12.33 7.15 17.59
CA ASP A 365 12.02 8.50 18.03
C ASP A 365 10.50 8.68 18.18
N ALA A 366 10.02 8.69 19.39
CA ALA A 366 8.65 9.04 19.77
C ALA A 366 8.55 10.45 20.38
N GLY A 367 9.61 11.28 20.27
CA GLY A 367 9.62 12.60 20.92
C GLY A 367 9.49 12.49 22.44
N ASN A 368 8.35 12.91 22.98
CA ASN A 368 8.01 12.78 24.41
C ASN A 368 6.92 11.73 24.68
N ALA A 369 6.50 10.98 23.66
CA ALA A 369 5.48 9.94 23.80
C ALA A 369 6.08 8.58 24.23
N LYS A 370 5.23 7.58 24.36
CA LYS A 370 5.63 6.27 24.82
C LYS A 370 6.24 5.42 23.69
N ILE A 371 7.26 4.65 24.03
CA ILE A 371 7.76 3.53 23.23
C ILE A 371 7.47 2.24 24.01
N ASP A 372 6.57 1.39 23.48
CA ASP A 372 6.17 0.13 24.08
C ASP A 372 6.46 -1.04 23.13
N LEU A 373 7.65 -1.58 23.26
CA LEU A 373 8.14 -2.71 22.48
C LEU A 373 8.39 -3.92 23.41
N PHE A 374 7.39 -4.22 24.28
CA PHE A 374 7.51 -5.19 25.35
C PHE A 374 6.92 -6.56 24.95
N ASN A 375 7.47 -7.17 23.89
CA ASN A 375 7.10 -8.53 23.49
C ASN A 375 8.23 -9.51 23.85
N PRO A 376 7.93 -10.63 24.56
CA PRO A 376 8.95 -11.58 25.00
C PRO A 376 9.64 -12.35 23.85
N LYS A 377 9.08 -12.29 22.65
CA LYS A 377 9.64 -12.93 21.45
C LYS A 377 10.45 -11.97 20.59
N ASN A 378 10.66 -10.74 21.04
CA ASN A 378 11.53 -9.80 20.32
C ASN A 378 12.97 -10.33 20.26
N LEU A 379 13.61 -10.12 19.12
CA LEU A 379 15.01 -10.44 18.89
C LEU A 379 15.76 -9.20 18.38
N TRP A 380 16.66 -8.70 19.19
CA TRP A 380 17.49 -7.54 18.91
C TRP A 380 18.92 -7.99 18.67
N LEU A 381 19.51 -7.69 17.51
CA LEU A 381 20.85 -8.12 17.13
C LEU A 381 21.85 -6.95 17.01
N GLY A 382 21.36 -5.71 17.02
CA GLY A 382 22.15 -4.49 16.93
C GLY A 382 22.02 -3.58 18.15
N ALA A 383 22.61 -2.38 18.05
CA ALA A 383 22.49 -1.34 19.07
C ALA A 383 21.11 -0.67 19.00
N LEU A 384 20.53 -0.39 20.16
CA LEU A 384 19.21 0.23 20.27
C LEU A 384 19.34 1.67 20.74
N TYR A 385 18.74 2.59 20.01
CA TYR A 385 18.66 4.01 20.34
C TYR A 385 17.20 4.39 20.50
N PHE A 386 16.86 5.02 21.63
CA PHE A 386 15.50 5.42 21.95
C PHE A 386 15.44 6.88 22.35
N LYS A 387 14.44 7.58 21.82
CA LYS A 387 14.02 8.89 22.28
C LYS A 387 12.51 8.86 22.52
N GLY A 388 12.11 8.89 23.81
CA GLY A 388 10.73 8.78 24.25
C GLY A 388 10.58 9.22 25.69
N GLY A 389 9.36 9.60 26.09
CA GLY A 389 9.05 9.96 27.48
C GLY A 389 8.96 8.74 28.39
N ILE A 390 8.42 7.64 27.89
CA ILE A 390 8.36 6.34 28.57
C ILE A 390 8.82 5.27 27.61
N ILE A 391 9.84 4.50 27.99
CA ILE A 391 10.41 3.44 27.16
C ILE A 391 10.23 2.10 27.87
N MET A 392 9.50 1.20 27.23
CA MET A 392 9.27 -0.17 27.70
C MET A 392 9.73 -1.13 26.61
N ILE A 393 10.76 -1.91 26.92
CA ILE A 393 11.28 -2.93 26.00
C ILE A 393 11.46 -4.26 26.74
N ASN A 394 11.17 -5.35 26.07
CA ASN A 394 11.61 -6.66 26.50
C ASN A 394 12.84 -7.06 25.69
N HIS A 395 13.96 -7.20 26.37
CA HIS A 395 15.21 -7.61 25.78
C HIS A 395 15.78 -8.78 26.59
N PRO A 396 15.34 -10.01 26.32
CA PRO A 396 15.80 -11.20 27.04
C PRO A 396 17.32 -11.37 27.00
N GLN A 397 17.97 -10.82 25.99
CA GLN A 397 19.41 -10.88 25.76
C GLN A 397 20.17 -9.71 26.43
N LEU A 398 19.52 -8.61 26.82
CA LEU A 398 20.14 -7.53 27.59
C LEU A 398 20.77 -8.05 28.89
N LEU A 399 20.11 -9.00 29.52
CA LEU A 399 20.60 -9.67 30.72
C LEU A 399 21.91 -10.46 30.49
N ASN A 400 22.08 -11.03 29.32
CA ASN A 400 23.30 -11.78 28.95
C ASN A 400 24.34 -10.90 28.25
N ALA A 401 23.93 -9.86 27.51
CA ALA A 401 24.82 -9.01 26.73
C ALA A 401 25.47 -7.89 27.56
N VAL A 402 24.82 -7.42 28.62
CA VAL A 402 25.46 -6.53 29.62
C VAL A 402 26.64 -7.24 30.31
N ASN A 403 26.55 -8.54 30.50
CA ASN A 403 27.63 -9.36 31.03
C ASN A 403 28.74 -9.66 30.01
N SER A 404 28.50 -9.48 28.71
CA SER A 404 29.46 -9.74 27.62
C SER A 404 30.02 -8.47 26.96
N GLY A 405 29.58 -7.28 27.35
CA GLY A 405 30.08 -6.00 26.84
C GLY A 405 29.70 -5.66 25.38
N VAL A 406 28.73 -6.38 24.80
CA VAL A 406 28.42 -6.29 23.36
C VAL A 406 27.24 -5.36 23.04
N LEU A 407 26.46 -4.90 24.02
CA LEU A 407 25.27 -4.09 23.76
C LEU A 407 25.35 -2.70 24.39
N MET A 408 25.26 -1.65 23.59
CA MET A 408 25.07 -0.29 24.05
C MET A 408 23.59 0.11 23.85
N VAL A 409 22.88 0.34 24.94
CA VAL A 409 21.55 0.98 24.93
C VAL A 409 21.75 2.44 25.32
N ARG A 410 21.49 3.35 24.38
CA ARG A 410 21.42 4.78 24.66
C ARG A 410 19.96 5.18 24.80
N VAL A 411 19.55 5.54 26.00
CA VAL A 411 18.23 6.09 26.28
C VAL A 411 18.37 7.60 26.43
N GLU A 412 17.86 8.36 25.49
CA GLU A 412 17.72 9.81 25.64
C GLU A 412 16.32 10.11 26.17
N THR A 413 16.19 10.29 27.48
CA THR A 413 14.98 10.77 28.11
C THR A 413 15.06 12.29 28.21
N SER A 414 14.25 13.01 27.45
CA SER A 414 14.05 14.45 27.67
C SER A 414 13.05 14.63 28.81
N MET A 415 13.51 14.66 30.05
CA MET A 415 12.69 15.12 31.17
C MET A 415 12.65 16.66 31.18
N ALA A 416 11.77 17.25 30.38
CA ALA A 416 11.27 18.58 30.68
C ALA A 416 10.10 18.41 31.65
N VAL A 417 10.34 18.62 32.94
CA VAL A 417 9.28 18.75 33.94
C VAL A 417 8.58 20.08 33.68
N SER A 418 7.52 20.08 32.85
CA SER A 418 6.53 21.15 32.81
C SER A 418 5.33 20.65 33.58
N ALA A 419 5.17 21.14 34.80
CA ALA A 419 3.97 20.96 35.58
C ALA A 419 2.79 21.61 34.86
N LYS A 420 1.93 20.83 34.18
CA LYS A 420 0.54 21.20 33.94
C LYS A 420 -0.35 19.96 33.94
N ALA A 421 -1.37 20.06 34.77
CA ALA A 421 -2.30 19.06 35.20
C ALA A 421 -2.93 18.18 34.08
N GLY A 422 -3.05 16.89 34.37
CA GLY A 422 -4.03 16.00 33.77
C GLY A 422 -3.53 14.57 33.57
N GLY A 423 -3.69 13.68 34.57
CA GLY A 423 -3.65 12.23 34.42
C GLY A 423 -2.37 11.53 34.88
N ASP A 424 -2.28 11.31 36.16
CA ASP A 424 -1.66 10.24 36.93
C ASP A 424 -0.43 9.50 36.39
N ILE A 425 0.76 10.05 36.65
CA ILE A 425 1.87 9.35 37.33
C ILE A 425 2.65 10.44 38.08
N PRO A 426 2.64 10.47 39.44
CA PRO A 426 3.47 11.40 40.18
C PRO A 426 4.95 11.04 40.04
N ALA A 427 5.78 12.00 39.69
CA ALA A 427 7.21 11.88 39.89
C ALA A 427 7.49 11.70 41.40
N VAL A 428 8.09 10.57 41.76
CA VAL A 428 8.48 10.31 43.15
C VAL A 428 9.64 11.24 43.50
N PRO A 429 9.60 11.97 44.63
CA PRO A 429 10.69 12.82 45.05
C PRO A 429 11.97 12.00 45.30
N ALA A 430 13.10 12.56 44.95
CA ALA A 430 14.38 12.01 45.31
C ALA A 430 14.48 11.86 46.84
N GLN A 431 14.57 10.62 47.32
CA GLN A 431 14.77 10.36 48.74
C GLN A 431 16.24 10.48 49.10
N THR A 432 16.53 11.26 50.11
CA THR A 432 17.84 11.35 50.74
C THR A 432 18.06 10.16 51.67
N ALA A 433 19.10 9.39 51.42
CA ALA A 433 19.52 8.33 52.33
C ALA A 433 19.96 8.92 53.66
N SER A 434 19.34 8.56 54.78
CA SER A 434 19.78 8.93 56.11
C SER A 434 20.93 8.02 56.55
N GLY A 435 22.14 8.44 56.33
CA GLY A 435 23.37 7.85 56.83
C GLY A 435 24.48 8.93 56.81
N SER A 436 25.39 8.92 57.74
CA SER A 436 26.41 9.97 57.98
C SER A 436 27.33 10.18 56.79
N GLY A 437 26.85 10.90 55.82
CA GLY A 437 27.53 11.31 54.59
C GLY A 437 26.51 11.67 53.53
N SER A 438 26.62 12.80 52.94
CA SER A 438 25.67 13.40 51.96
C SER A 438 25.52 12.58 50.66
N SER A 439 25.01 11.35 50.72
CA SER A 439 24.83 10.47 49.56
C SER A 439 23.35 10.39 49.17
N THR A 440 23.03 10.78 47.94
CA THR A 440 21.66 10.74 47.41
C THR A 440 21.45 9.48 46.60
N VAL A 441 20.40 8.70 46.95
CA VAL A 441 19.94 7.57 46.17
C VAL A 441 18.60 7.96 45.52
N SER A 442 18.49 7.81 44.23
CA SER A 442 17.26 8.08 43.47
C SER A 442 16.63 6.76 43.06
N VAL A 443 15.36 6.56 43.39
CA VAL A 443 14.59 5.36 43.00
C VAL A 443 13.51 5.81 42.00
N VAL A 444 13.46 5.16 40.86
CA VAL A 444 12.47 5.44 39.81
C VAL A 444 11.76 4.13 39.45
N VAL A 445 10.44 4.09 39.61
CA VAL A 445 9.61 2.97 39.16
C VAL A 445 9.04 3.30 37.80
N ASN A 446 9.56 2.63 36.77
CA ASN A 446 9.15 2.90 35.37
C ASN A 446 7.82 2.23 35.01
N ARG A 447 7.36 1.27 35.82
CA ARG A 447 6.09 0.60 35.65
C ARG A 447 5.65 -0.09 36.93
N SER A 448 4.38 0.06 37.31
CA SER A 448 3.79 -0.74 38.37
C SER A 448 3.60 -2.19 37.91
N PRO A 449 4.04 -3.18 38.68
CA PRO A 449 3.84 -4.58 38.34
C PRO A 449 2.36 -4.96 38.36
N SER A 450 1.95 -5.84 37.44
CA SER A 450 0.61 -6.44 37.42
C SER A 450 0.72 -7.95 37.18
N ALA A 451 -0.37 -8.71 37.41
CA ALA A 451 -0.38 -10.17 37.24
C ALA A 451 0.08 -10.67 35.87
N THR A 452 0.06 -9.80 34.86
CA THR A 452 0.42 -10.12 33.47
C THR A 452 1.67 -9.37 32.98
N GLN A 453 2.32 -8.55 33.84
CA GLN A 453 3.41 -7.67 33.41
C GLN A 453 4.46 -7.51 34.51
N THR A 454 5.74 -7.66 34.13
CA THR A 454 6.89 -7.43 35.02
C THR A 454 7.15 -5.93 35.21
N GLY A 455 7.19 -5.46 36.44
CA GLY A 455 7.60 -4.09 36.77
C GLY A 455 9.11 -3.91 36.65
N VAL A 456 9.56 -2.69 36.34
CA VAL A 456 11.00 -2.32 36.32
C VAL A 456 11.22 -1.16 37.29
N ILE A 457 12.18 -1.36 38.22
CA ILE A 457 12.58 -0.39 39.22
C ILE A 457 14.05 -0.05 38.99
N GLN A 458 14.37 1.22 38.85
CA GLN A 458 15.74 1.69 38.74
C GLN A 458 16.16 2.41 40.02
N VAL A 459 17.30 2.02 40.57
CA VAL A 459 17.93 2.66 41.73
C VAL A 459 19.26 3.23 41.27
N GLN A 460 19.39 4.55 41.30
CA GLN A 460 20.62 5.25 40.99
C GLN A 460 21.32 5.66 42.25
N VAL A 461 22.55 5.19 42.45
CA VAL A 461 23.39 5.47 43.61
C VAL A 461 24.44 6.49 43.20
N ALA A 462 24.58 7.55 43.99
CA ALA A 462 25.61 8.55 43.71
C ALA A 462 27.03 7.92 43.72
N PRO A 463 27.97 8.35 42.86
CA PRO A 463 29.30 7.76 42.74
C PRO A 463 30.04 7.63 44.08
N GLU A 464 29.84 8.59 44.98
CA GLU A 464 30.44 8.62 46.31
C GLU A 464 29.93 7.50 47.23
N ALA A 465 28.66 7.10 47.06
CA ALA A 465 28.03 6.02 47.80
C ALA A 465 28.18 4.65 47.12
N ALA A 466 28.40 4.64 45.82
CA ALA A 466 28.65 3.44 45.01
C ALA A 466 30.12 2.94 45.11
N SER A 467 31.03 3.75 45.65
CA SER A 467 32.43 3.41 45.78
C SER A 467 32.69 2.26 46.76
N ALA A 468 33.76 1.49 46.55
CA ALA A 468 34.13 0.36 47.39
C ALA A 468 34.28 0.75 48.86
N GLY A 469 33.77 -0.08 49.77
CA GLY A 469 33.82 0.14 51.22
C GLY A 469 32.80 1.14 51.75
N LYS A 470 31.88 1.63 50.90
CA LYS A 470 30.81 2.58 51.27
C LYS A 470 29.52 1.86 51.62
N SER A 471 28.65 2.57 52.33
CA SER A 471 27.33 2.08 52.74
C SER A 471 26.25 3.08 52.33
N PHE A 472 25.06 2.58 51.97
CA PHE A 472 23.90 3.39 51.70
C PHE A 472 22.61 2.61 51.98
N THR A 473 21.50 3.35 52.13
CA THR A 473 20.18 2.75 52.33
C THR A 473 19.20 3.42 51.37
N PHE A 474 18.15 2.66 50.97
CA PHE A 474 17.01 3.20 50.22
C PHE A 474 15.77 2.38 50.52
N GLU A 475 14.61 2.98 50.46
CA GLU A 475 13.32 2.32 50.67
C GLU A 475 12.80 1.76 49.33
N LEU A 476 12.08 0.63 49.43
CA LEU A 476 11.34 0.09 48.30
C LEU A 476 10.14 0.99 48.02
N ASP A 477 10.10 1.56 46.80
CA ASP A 477 9.02 2.44 46.37
C ASP A 477 7.65 1.74 46.51
N PRO A 478 6.64 2.34 47.15
CA PRO A 478 5.31 1.78 47.29
C PRO A 478 4.67 1.34 45.94
N HIS A 479 4.99 2.04 44.84
CA HIS A 479 4.48 1.67 43.51
C HIS A 479 5.10 0.38 42.95
N ALA A 480 6.22 -0.06 43.50
CA ALA A 480 6.82 -1.37 43.16
C ALA A 480 5.96 -2.56 43.55
N VAL A 481 5.06 -2.35 44.53
CA VAL A 481 4.14 -3.34 45.03
C VAL A 481 2.66 -2.94 44.81
N ALA A 482 2.40 -1.97 43.94
CA ALA A 482 1.07 -1.49 43.65
C ALA A 482 0.16 -2.60 43.12
N GLY A 483 -1.09 -2.60 43.58
CA GLY A 483 -2.06 -3.65 43.24
C GLY A 483 -2.09 -4.86 44.20
N HIS A 484 -1.23 -4.88 45.21
CA HIS A 484 -1.20 -5.87 46.28
C HIS A 484 -1.54 -5.25 47.64
N ALA A 485 -1.93 -6.09 48.61
CA ALA A 485 -2.15 -5.63 49.97
C ALA A 485 -0.86 -5.01 50.53
N ALA A 486 -0.98 -3.98 51.38
CA ALA A 486 0.18 -3.25 51.94
C ALA A 486 1.16 -4.13 52.71
N ASP A 487 0.68 -5.25 53.24
CA ASP A 487 1.39 -6.26 54.02
C ASP A 487 1.78 -7.50 53.18
N ALA A 488 1.55 -7.50 51.87
CA ALA A 488 1.90 -8.63 51.03
C ALA A 488 3.41 -8.96 51.12
N PRO A 489 3.77 -10.24 51.32
CA PRO A 489 5.17 -10.61 51.47
C PRO A 489 5.95 -10.40 50.15
N VAL A 490 7.02 -9.62 50.27
CA VAL A 490 7.95 -9.36 49.14
C VAL A 490 9.09 -10.37 49.25
N LYS A 491 9.24 -11.22 48.25
CA LYS A 491 10.40 -12.12 48.11
C LYS A 491 11.43 -11.46 47.19
N ILE A 492 12.70 -11.46 47.61
CA ILE A 492 13.79 -10.86 46.87
C ILE A 492 14.91 -11.87 46.67
N SER A 493 15.41 -11.95 45.44
CA SER A 493 16.52 -12.83 45.08
C SER A 493 17.39 -12.19 43.99
N GLN A 494 18.56 -12.74 43.77
CA GLN A 494 19.29 -12.46 42.51
C GLN A 494 18.51 -13.04 41.32
N MET A 495 18.86 -12.65 40.13
CA MET A 495 18.17 -13.09 38.91
C MET A 495 18.29 -14.60 38.65
N ASP A 496 19.34 -15.24 39.18
CA ASP A 496 19.54 -16.70 39.14
C ASP A 496 18.83 -17.47 40.28
N GLY A 497 18.03 -16.76 41.08
CA GLY A 497 17.30 -17.32 42.21
C GLY A 497 18.09 -17.46 43.51
N LYS A 498 19.37 -17.09 43.54
CA LYS A 498 20.18 -17.11 44.76
C LYS A 498 19.81 -15.97 45.71
N PRO A 499 20.13 -16.07 47.02
CA PRO A 499 19.98 -14.98 47.96
C PRO A 499 20.71 -13.72 47.51
N LEU A 500 20.31 -12.54 48.05
CA LEU A 500 21.05 -11.29 47.81
C LEU A 500 22.54 -11.44 48.14
N PRO A 501 23.43 -10.68 47.50
CA PRO A 501 24.83 -10.63 47.86
C PRO A 501 25.02 -10.21 49.32
N ASN A 502 26.04 -10.71 50.02
CA ASN A 502 26.26 -10.49 51.45
C ASN A 502 26.36 -9.02 51.86
N TRP A 503 26.71 -8.13 50.93
CA TRP A 503 26.81 -6.68 51.15
C TRP A 503 25.47 -5.94 51.01
N LEU A 504 24.40 -6.60 50.52
CA LEU A 504 23.08 -6.01 50.33
C LEU A 504 22.05 -6.81 51.13
N ARG A 505 21.30 -6.17 52.06
CA ARG A 505 20.25 -6.76 52.86
C ARG A 505 18.92 -6.04 52.59
N TYR A 506 17.84 -6.78 52.65
CA TYR A 506 16.48 -6.26 52.62
C TYR A 506 15.81 -6.50 53.95
N ASP A 507 15.29 -5.43 54.58
CA ASP A 507 14.44 -5.48 55.76
C ASP A 507 12.98 -5.46 55.31
N ALA A 508 12.30 -6.58 55.45
CA ALA A 508 10.90 -6.74 55.06
C ALA A 508 9.94 -5.93 55.94
N ALA A 509 10.28 -5.67 57.21
CA ALA A 509 9.43 -4.92 58.14
C ALA A 509 9.40 -3.44 57.78
N ASN A 510 10.53 -2.87 57.43
CA ASN A 510 10.69 -1.46 57.06
C ASN A 510 10.71 -1.23 55.55
N LYS A 511 10.64 -2.30 54.73
CA LYS A 511 10.74 -2.27 53.27
C LYS A 511 12.00 -1.53 52.76
N THR A 512 13.12 -1.67 53.46
CA THR A 512 14.37 -0.91 53.24
C THR A 512 15.49 -1.82 52.80
N PHE A 513 16.21 -1.42 51.81
CA PHE A 513 17.47 -2.01 51.38
C PHE A 513 18.63 -1.30 52.08
N THR A 514 19.57 -2.08 52.63
CA THR A 514 20.82 -1.59 53.23
C THR A 514 21.98 -2.26 52.53
N ALA A 515 22.85 -1.46 51.92
CA ALA A 515 24.12 -1.87 51.40
C ALA A 515 25.21 -1.50 52.36
N ASN A 516 26.05 -2.47 52.75
CA ASN A 516 27.20 -2.27 53.63
C ASN A 516 28.47 -2.80 52.97
N ASP A 517 29.53 -2.04 53.06
CA ASP A 517 30.84 -2.44 52.54
C ASP A 517 30.79 -2.90 51.07
N VAL A 518 30.28 -2.03 50.21
CA VAL A 518 30.06 -2.28 48.77
C VAL A 518 31.38 -2.71 48.13
N PRO A 519 31.45 -3.88 47.45
CA PRO A 519 32.71 -4.28 46.80
C PRO A 519 32.98 -3.48 45.52
N ALA A 520 34.24 -3.38 45.12
CA ALA A 520 34.60 -2.79 43.83
C ALA A 520 33.93 -3.56 42.69
N GLY A 521 33.29 -2.85 41.75
CA GLY A 521 32.58 -3.46 40.62
C GLY A 521 31.22 -4.10 40.97
N ALA A 522 30.62 -3.72 42.11
CA ALA A 522 29.32 -4.22 42.56
C ALA A 522 28.18 -3.82 41.66
N PHE A 523 28.31 -2.77 40.89
CA PHE A 523 27.27 -2.23 40.01
C PHE A 523 27.61 -2.41 38.53
N PRO A 524 26.56 -2.60 37.68
CA PRO A 524 25.13 -2.68 38.00
C PRO A 524 24.78 -4.02 38.67
N LEU A 525 23.89 -3.99 39.70
CA LEU A 525 23.31 -5.18 40.32
C LEU A 525 21.84 -5.29 39.94
N GLN A 526 21.43 -6.46 39.49
CA GLN A 526 20.03 -6.78 39.20
C GLN A 526 19.48 -7.78 40.20
N ILE A 527 18.30 -7.46 40.72
CA ILE A 527 17.60 -8.32 41.66
C ILE A 527 16.13 -8.49 41.25
N LYS A 528 15.57 -9.63 41.56
CA LYS A 528 14.19 -9.99 41.28
C LYS A 528 13.33 -9.77 42.54
N LEU A 529 12.25 -9.04 42.39
CA LEU A 529 11.19 -8.89 43.41
C LEU A 529 9.98 -9.70 42.98
N SER A 530 9.40 -10.46 43.89
CA SER A 530 8.17 -11.20 43.64
C SER A 530 7.17 -10.89 44.76
N VAL A 531 5.95 -10.48 44.39
CA VAL A 531 4.83 -10.21 45.31
C VAL A 531 3.62 -10.97 44.79
N GLY A 532 3.21 -12.02 45.50
CA GLY A 532 2.18 -12.93 45.00
C GLY A 532 2.61 -13.60 43.70
N SER A 533 1.80 -13.44 42.63
CA SER A 533 2.11 -13.90 41.27
C SER A 533 2.83 -12.86 40.39
N THR A 534 3.13 -11.69 40.93
CA THR A 534 3.71 -10.57 40.19
C THR A 534 5.23 -10.52 40.39
N GLU A 535 5.97 -10.32 39.32
CA GLU A 535 7.43 -10.20 39.34
C GLU A 535 7.88 -8.83 38.85
N SER A 536 8.92 -8.31 39.49
CA SER A 536 9.59 -7.04 39.08
C SER A 536 11.09 -7.23 39.09
N VAL A 537 11.77 -6.51 38.21
CA VAL A 537 13.23 -6.46 38.18
C VAL A 537 13.69 -5.11 38.73
N MET A 538 14.55 -5.11 39.73
CA MET A 538 15.20 -3.92 40.26
C MET A 538 16.66 -3.88 39.78
N VAL A 539 17.05 -2.78 39.17
CA VAL A 539 18.40 -2.51 38.69
C VAL A 539 19.02 -1.44 39.58
N ILE A 540 20.04 -1.80 40.34
CA ILE A 540 20.82 -0.87 41.17
C ILE A 540 22.09 -0.52 40.40
N GLN A 541 22.32 0.74 40.10
CA GLN A 541 23.45 1.20 39.29
C GLN A 541 24.03 2.50 39.82
N GLU A 542 25.28 2.74 39.49
CA GLU A 542 25.94 4.02 39.75
C GLU A 542 25.32 5.12 38.87
N LYS A 543 25.08 6.30 39.45
CA LYS A 543 24.61 7.45 38.70
C LYS A 543 25.73 7.92 37.74
N PRO A 544 25.47 8.06 36.42
CA PRO A 544 26.49 8.53 35.49
C PRO A 544 26.97 9.94 35.86
N PRO A 545 28.26 10.26 35.70
CA PRO A 545 28.74 11.61 35.89
C PRO A 545 28.02 12.58 34.97
N LYS A 546 27.73 13.80 35.50
CA LYS A 546 27.07 14.87 34.73
C LYS A 546 27.92 15.37 33.58
#